data_dcf6892cd4a99db8421b3cd4f2b75242
#
_entry.id   dcf6892cd4a99db8421b3cd4f2b75242
#
_cell.length_a   1.000
_cell.length_b   1.000
_cell.length_c   1.000
_cell.angle_alpha   90.00
_cell.angle_beta   90.00
_cell.angle_gamma   90.00
#
_symmetry.space_group_name_H-M   'P 1'
#
loop_
_entity.id
_entity.type
_entity.pdbx_description
1 polymer ?
#
loop_
_entity_poly.entity_id
_entity_poly.type
_entity_poly.pdbx_seq_one_letter_code
_entity_poly.pdbx_strand_id
1 'polypeptide(L)'
;VVSETPVIDGNLSESSWQNAQVLTGFVQQEPMEGEPGSERTEVRILYDSEALYVGAWLFDREPEGIVVGRTLRDASVSDTDAFVVLLDTYLDRQNAFVFGTTPAGIEYDGQVANEQQAGGGSGGGRQQRGSGGGFNLNWDGSWEVATSIDDAGWYAEMRIPFSTLRYPTAGEQDWGLNFGRIIRRKNEQMMWSPIPRQFNLYRVSLAGTLVGINAPNRRIFTLTPYALSDGFKDYAANVPDADFSATFGADAKI
;
A
#
# COMPACT_ATOMS: atom_id res chain seq x y z
N VAL A 1 -16.14 -5.35 12.33
CA VAL A 1 -15.31 -5.53 13.54
C VAL A 1 -15.09 -7.02 13.74
N VAL A 2 -13.86 -7.44 13.92
CA VAL A 2 -13.53 -8.86 14.15
C VAL A 2 -13.71 -9.25 15.60
N SER A 3 -14.15 -10.49 15.83
CA SER A 3 -14.19 -11.13 17.12
C SER A 3 -12.86 -11.84 17.47
N GLU A 4 -12.11 -12.23 16.44
CA GLU A 4 -10.83 -12.89 16.55
C GLU A 4 -9.87 -12.25 15.53
N THR A 5 -8.72 -11.75 16.00
CA THR A 5 -7.72 -11.12 15.15
C THR A 5 -7.07 -12.15 14.22
N PRO A 6 -7.04 -11.92 12.89
CA PRO A 6 -6.36 -12.81 11.96
C PRO A 6 -4.86 -12.93 12.26
N VAL A 7 -4.30 -14.10 12.06
CA VAL A 7 -2.85 -14.35 12.13
C VAL A 7 -2.28 -14.18 10.73
N ILE A 8 -1.35 -13.27 10.55
CA ILE A 8 -0.79 -12.96 9.23
C ILE A 8 0.23 -14.03 8.84
N ASP A 9 -0.28 -15.13 8.29
CA ASP A 9 0.54 -16.29 7.87
C ASP A 9 0.31 -16.69 6.39
N GLY A 10 -0.59 -15.97 5.70
CA GLY A 10 -0.96 -16.20 4.31
C GLY A 10 -2.02 -17.30 4.13
N ASN A 11 -2.60 -17.79 5.22
CA ASN A 11 -3.64 -18.80 5.20
C ASN A 11 -4.96 -18.18 5.69
N LEU A 12 -5.85 -17.88 4.79
CA LEU A 12 -7.12 -17.20 5.03
C LEU A 12 -8.23 -18.18 5.53
N SER A 13 -7.89 -19.08 6.42
CA SER A 13 -8.78 -20.15 6.92
C SER A 13 -9.57 -19.77 8.18
N GLU A 14 -9.21 -18.67 8.85
CA GLU A 14 -9.86 -18.25 10.09
C GLU A 14 -11.35 -17.95 9.90
N SER A 15 -12.11 -18.20 10.94
CA SER A 15 -13.56 -17.97 10.95
C SER A 15 -13.93 -16.52 10.72
N SER A 16 -13.09 -15.58 11.13
CA SER A 16 -13.25 -14.15 10.91
C SER A 16 -13.30 -13.81 9.41
N TRP A 17 -12.44 -14.43 8.60
CA TRP A 17 -12.47 -14.26 7.15
C TRP A 17 -13.73 -14.84 6.52
N GLN A 18 -14.17 -16.01 6.97
CA GLN A 18 -15.35 -16.68 6.39
C GLN A 18 -16.65 -15.89 6.57
N ASN A 19 -16.76 -15.13 7.67
CA ASN A 19 -17.93 -14.32 7.99
C ASN A 19 -17.88 -12.90 7.42
N ALA A 20 -16.76 -12.49 6.82
CA ALA A 20 -16.61 -11.16 6.25
C ALA A 20 -17.32 -11.03 4.90
N GLN A 21 -17.76 -9.81 4.59
CA GLN A 21 -18.34 -9.51 3.29
C GLN A 21 -17.33 -9.76 2.18
N VAL A 22 -17.74 -10.49 1.15
CA VAL A 22 -16.92 -10.79 -0.02
C VAL A 22 -17.08 -9.69 -1.06
N LEU A 23 -15.97 -9.09 -1.45
CA LEU A 23 -15.88 -8.14 -2.55
C LEU A 23 -15.39 -8.90 -3.79
N THR A 24 -16.15 -8.81 -4.86
CA THR A 24 -15.91 -9.48 -6.16
C THR A 24 -16.19 -8.50 -7.30
N GLY A 25 -16.25 -8.98 -8.53
CA GLY A 25 -16.65 -8.15 -9.67
C GLY A 25 -15.51 -7.32 -10.23
N PHE A 26 -14.28 -7.82 -10.12
CA PHE A 26 -13.14 -7.20 -10.78
C PHE A 26 -13.32 -7.17 -12.30
N VAL A 27 -13.04 -6.02 -12.90
CA VAL A 27 -13.10 -5.82 -14.35
C VAL A 27 -11.72 -5.51 -14.90
N GLN A 28 -11.49 -5.97 -16.13
CA GLN A 28 -10.24 -5.69 -16.83
C GLN A 28 -10.11 -4.22 -17.16
N GLN A 29 -8.96 -3.67 -16.88
CA GLN A 29 -8.48 -2.44 -17.49
C GLN A 29 -7.68 -2.76 -18.76
N GLU A 30 -6.88 -3.83 -18.70
CA GLU A 30 -6.13 -4.40 -19.81
C GLU A 30 -6.25 -5.93 -19.80
N PRO A 31 -6.23 -6.63 -20.94
CA PRO A 31 -6.21 -6.08 -22.31
C PRO A 31 -7.59 -5.65 -22.82
N MET A 32 -8.68 -6.06 -22.18
CA MET A 32 -10.06 -5.86 -22.65
C MET A 32 -10.85 -4.99 -21.68
N GLU A 33 -10.71 -3.67 -21.82
CA GLU A 33 -11.31 -2.69 -20.92
C GLU A 33 -12.81 -2.91 -20.72
N GLY A 34 -13.23 -3.04 -19.47
CA GLY A 34 -14.62 -3.19 -19.06
C GLY A 34 -15.13 -4.66 -19.06
N GLU A 35 -14.38 -5.60 -19.62
CA GLU A 35 -14.74 -7.01 -19.55
C GLU A 35 -14.49 -7.59 -18.14
N PRO A 36 -15.21 -8.63 -17.72
CA PRO A 36 -14.92 -9.31 -16.47
C PRO A 36 -13.48 -9.82 -16.41
N GLY A 37 -12.91 -9.84 -15.22
CA GLY A 37 -11.59 -10.44 -15.00
C GLY A 37 -11.57 -11.92 -15.45
N SER A 38 -10.47 -12.33 -16.09
CA SER A 38 -10.34 -13.69 -16.62
C SER A 38 -10.19 -14.74 -15.53
N GLU A 39 -9.70 -14.35 -14.35
CA GLU A 39 -9.57 -15.19 -13.17
C GLU A 39 -10.35 -14.59 -12.00
N ARG A 40 -10.97 -15.46 -11.21
CA ARG A 40 -11.76 -15.07 -10.05
C ARG A 40 -10.89 -14.39 -9.01
N THR A 41 -11.39 -13.29 -8.47
CA THR A 41 -10.75 -12.55 -7.38
C THR A 41 -11.78 -12.27 -6.31
N GLU A 42 -11.45 -12.60 -5.07
CA GLU A 42 -12.26 -12.28 -3.89
C GLU A 42 -11.39 -11.50 -2.91
N VAL A 43 -11.94 -10.43 -2.36
CA VAL A 43 -11.28 -9.66 -1.31
C VAL A 43 -12.24 -9.52 -0.14
N ARG A 44 -11.71 -9.59 1.05
CA ARG A 44 -12.45 -9.34 2.29
C ARG A 44 -11.69 -8.36 3.15
N ILE A 45 -12.44 -7.50 3.84
CA ILE A 45 -11.88 -6.50 4.74
C ILE A 45 -12.43 -6.72 6.13
N LEU A 46 -11.52 -6.69 7.08
CA LEU A 46 -11.82 -6.75 8.51
C LEU A 46 -11.10 -5.61 9.21
N TYR A 47 -11.54 -5.23 10.38
CA TYR A 47 -10.79 -4.32 11.24
C TYR A 47 -11.11 -4.57 12.72
N ASP A 48 -10.16 -4.21 13.57
CA ASP A 48 -10.31 -4.16 15.02
C ASP A 48 -9.93 -2.78 15.58
N SER A 49 -9.53 -2.70 16.83
CA SER A 49 -9.05 -1.46 17.44
C SER A 49 -7.61 -1.08 17.07
N GLU A 50 -6.88 -1.96 16.39
CA GLU A 50 -5.45 -1.81 16.14
C GLU A 50 -5.14 -1.61 14.65
N ALA A 51 -5.85 -2.34 13.77
CA ALA A 51 -5.50 -2.44 12.37
C ALA A 51 -6.70 -2.69 11.45
N LEU A 52 -6.52 -2.38 10.18
CA LEU A 52 -7.29 -2.86 9.06
C LEU A 52 -6.61 -4.11 8.51
N TYR A 53 -7.41 -5.13 8.19
CA TYR A 53 -6.94 -6.39 7.61
C TYR A 53 -7.56 -6.56 6.23
N VAL A 54 -6.76 -6.99 5.27
CA VAL A 54 -7.20 -7.29 3.91
C VAL A 54 -6.78 -8.70 3.56
N GLY A 55 -7.76 -9.56 3.29
CA GLY A 55 -7.55 -10.91 2.79
C GLY A 55 -7.96 -10.99 1.32
N ALA A 56 -7.07 -11.49 0.47
CA ALA A 56 -7.31 -11.63 -0.96
C ALA A 56 -7.12 -13.07 -1.42
N TRP A 57 -8.13 -13.63 -2.06
CA TRP A 57 -8.11 -14.91 -2.76
C TRP A 57 -7.96 -14.63 -4.24
N LEU A 58 -6.81 -14.93 -4.77
CA LEU A 58 -6.40 -14.60 -6.13
C LEU A 58 -6.35 -15.90 -6.94
N PHE A 59 -7.55 -16.44 -7.23
CA PHE A 59 -7.69 -17.71 -7.93
C PHE A 59 -7.02 -17.68 -9.30
N ASP A 60 -6.49 -18.80 -9.70
CA ASP A 60 -5.87 -18.98 -11.00
C ASP A 60 -6.10 -20.43 -11.48
N ARG A 61 -6.61 -20.60 -12.68
CA ARG A 61 -6.82 -21.93 -13.28
C ARG A 61 -5.53 -22.61 -13.75
N GLU A 62 -4.44 -21.85 -13.80
CA GLU A 62 -3.11 -22.32 -14.19
C GLU A 62 -2.07 -21.81 -13.16
N PRO A 63 -2.13 -22.29 -11.90
CA PRO A 63 -1.30 -21.73 -10.83
C PRO A 63 0.20 -21.93 -11.06
N GLU A 64 0.57 -22.92 -11.88
CA GLU A 64 1.96 -23.13 -12.31
C GLU A 64 2.51 -21.96 -13.14
N GLY A 65 1.61 -21.14 -13.74
CA GLY A 65 1.96 -19.97 -14.54
C GLY A 65 2.05 -18.67 -13.72
N ILE A 66 1.87 -18.72 -12.39
CA ILE A 66 1.98 -17.56 -11.50
C ILE A 66 3.42 -17.01 -11.52
N VAL A 67 3.56 -15.73 -11.83
CA VAL A 67 4.87 -15.07 -11.88
C VAL A 67 5.20 -14.48 -10.52
N VAL A 68 6.01 -15.18 -9.74
CA VAL A 68 6.32 -14.86 -8.34
C VAL A 68 7.15 -13.57 -8.18
N GLY A 69 8.13 -13.37 -9.07
CA GLY A 69 8.94 -12.15 -9.06
C GLY A 69 10.11 -12.16 -8.07
N ARG A 70 10.54 -10.97 -7.67
CA ARG A 70 11.66 -10.75 -6.74
C ARG A 70 11.17 -10.66 -5.31
N THR A 71 12.05 -10.97 -4.36
CA THR A 71 11.79 -10.93 -2.90
C THR A 71 12.28 -9.65 -2.23
N LEU A 72 12.60 -8.62 -3.00
CA LEU A 72 13.09 -7.35 -2.46
C LEU A 72 11.90 -6.41 -2.20
N ARG A 73 11.90 -5.75 -1.04
CA ARG A 73 10.95 -4.67 -0.73
C ARG A 73 10.97 -3.61 -1.83
N ASP A 74 9.82 -3.05 -2.16
CA ASP A 74 9.61 -2.05 -3.22
C ASP A 74 10.07 -2.50 -4.62
N ALA A 75 10.20 -3.81 -4.84
CA ALA A 75 10.38 -4.31 -6.18
C ALA A 75 9.16 -3.96 -7.05
N SER A 76 9.40 -3.75 -8.36
CA SER A 76 8.31 -3.45 -9.29
C SER A 76 7.24 -4.53 -9.27
N VAL A 77 6.01 -4.14 -8.99
CA VAL A 77 4.83 -5.01 -9.03
C VAL A 77 4.30 -5.21 -10.45
N SER A 78 4.79 -4.44 -11.44
CA SER A 78 4.33 -4.52 -12.84
C SER A 78 4.91 -5.68 -13.63
N ASP A 79 6.00 -6.30 -13.16
CA ASP A 79 6.71 -7.35 -13.86
C ASP A 79 6.37 -8.77 -13.36
N THR A 80 5.44 -8.86 -12.43
CA THR A 80 5.03 -10.08 -11.75
C THR A 80 3.52 -10.10 -11.55
N ASP A 81 2.97 -11.20 -11.08
CA ASP A 81 1.64 -11.20 -10.51
C ASP A 81 1.65 -10.32 -9.26
N ALA A 82 0.59 -9.55 -9.05
CA ALA A 82 0.53 -8.62 -7.93
C ALA A 82 -0.91 -8.34 -7.48
N PHE A 83 -1.04 -7.97 -6.22
CA PHE A 83 -2.26 -7.43 -5.63
C PHE A 83 -1.95 -6.13 -4.94
N VAL A 84 -2.75 -5.10 -5.20
CA VAL A 84 -2.52 -3.74 -4.69
C VAL A 84 -3.80 -3.18 -4.11
N VAL A 85 -3.68 -2.53 -2.96
CA VAL A 85 -4.76 -1.85 -2.23
C VAL A 85 -4.50 -0.36 -2.24
N LEU A 86 -5.51 0.44 -2.56
CA LEU A 86 -5.50 1.89 -2.46
C LEU A 86 -6.51 2.32 -1.39
N LEU A 87 -6.07 3.15 -0.44
CA LEU A 87 -6.88 3.68 0.67
C LEU A 87 -6.81 5.21 0.71
N ASP A 88 -7.92 5.89 0.40
CA ASP A 88 -8.11 7.32 0.62
C ASP A 88 -8.83 7.50 1.96
N THR A 89 -8.07 7.66 3.01
CA THR A 89 -8.56 7.70 4.40
C THR A 89 -9.22 9.03 4.79
N TYR A 90 -9.08 10.06 3.98
CA TYR A 90 -9.75 11.35 4.14
C TYR A 90 -10.98 11.52 3.25
N LEU A 91 -11.20 10.58 2.34
CA LEU A 91 -12.22 10.65 1.28
C LEU A 91 -12.14 11.96 0.47
N ASP A 92 -10.92 12.48 0.32
CA ASP A 92 -10.66 13.72 -0.40
C ASP A 92 -10.56 13.52 -1.93
N ARG A 93 -10.55 12.25 -2.37
CA ARG A 93 -10.49 11.85 -3.78
C ARG A 93 -9.24 12.32 -4.52
N GLN A 94 -8.19 12.66 -3.78
CA GLN A 94 -6.93 13.18 -4.32
C GLN A 94 -5.70 12.48 -3.73
N ASN A 95 -5.75 12.15 -2.43
CA ASN A 95 -4.62 11.59 -1.72
C ASN A 95 -4.96 10.18 -1.23
N ALA A 96 -4.00 9.28 -1.30
CA ALA A 96 -4.22 7.89 -0.85
C ALA A 96 -2.92 7.24 -0.38
N PHE A 97 -3.07 6.23 0.47
CA PHE A 97 -2.04 5.24 0.75
C PHE A 97 -2.18 4.07 -0.20
N VAL A 98 -1.06 3.48 -0.56
CA VAL A 98 -1.01 2.29 -1.42
C VAL A 98 -0.22 1.22 -0.71
N PHE A 99 -0.76 0.01 -0.70
CA PHE A 99 -0.10 -1.19 -0.17
C PHE A 99 -0.20 -2.28 -1.22
N GLY A 100 0.90 -2.92 -1.53
CA GLY A 100 0.92 -3.95 -2.57
C GLY A 100 1.82 -5.12 -2.19
N THR A 101 1.53 -6.26 -2.78
CA THR A 101 2.34 -7.45 -2.63
C THR A 101 2.35 -8.28 -3.91
N THR A 102 3.28 -9.20 -3.98
CA THR A 102 3.41 -10.22 -5.02
C THR A 102 3.29 -11.61 -4.39
N PRO A 103 3.19 -12.68 -5.17
CA PRO A 103 3.20 -14.03 -4.60
C PRO A 103 4.47 -14.36 -3.78
N ALA A 104 5.54 -13.53 -3.90
CA ALA A 104 6.75 -13.63 -3.09
C ALA A 104 6.62 -13.00 -1.68
N GLY A 105 5.46 -12.38 -1.35
CA GLY A 105 5.23 -11.76 -0.05
C GLY A 105 6.03 -10.48 0.19
N ILE A 106 6.35 -9.73 -0.87
CA ILE A 106 7.06 -8.46 -0.70
C ILE A 106 6.13 -7.37 -0.14
N GLU A 107 6.69 -6.47 0.62
CA GLU A 107 6.05 -5.20 0.96
C GLU A 107 6.36 -4.17 -0.13
N TYR A 108 5.31 -3.60 -0.71
CA TYR A 108 5.35 -2.50 -1.64
C TYR A 108 4.39 -1.43 -1.14
N ASP A 109 4.87 -0.26 -0.81
CA ASP A 109 4.03 0.78 -0.27
C ASP A 109 4.41 2.19 -0.77
N GLY A 110 3.49 3.12 -0.62
CA GLY A 110 3.70 4.49 -1.02
C GLY A 110 2.48 5.37 -0.82
N GLN A 111 2.63 6.64 -1.17
CA GLN A 111 1.56 7.63 -1.09
C GLN A 111 1.27 8.24 -2.44
N VAL A 112 -0.01 8.38 -2.76
CA VAL A 112 -0.50 9.17 -3.89
C VAL A 112 -0.82 10.56 -3.39
N ALA A 113 -0.37 11.58 -4.12
CA ALA A 113 -0.72 12.97 -3.88
C ALA A 113 -1.31 13.58 -5.16
N ASN A 114 -2.42 14.32 -5.01
CA ASN A 114 -3.12 15.02 -6.09
C ASN A 114 -3.41 14.12 -7.31
N GLU A 115 -3.83 12.86 -7.09
CA GLU A 115 -4.12 11.90 -8.16
C GLU A 115 -3.01 11.77 -9.23
N GLN A 116 -1.76 11.97 -8.86
CA GLN A 116 -0.63 12.07 -9.80
C GLN A 116 -0.74 13.22 -10.83
N GLN A 117 -1.51 14.27 -10.57
CA GLN A 117 -1.67 15.37 -11.53
C GLN A 117 -0.40 16.19 -11.80
N ALA A 118 0.67 15.98 -11.10
CA ALA A 118 1.94 16.64 -11.35
C ALA A 118 2.68 15.98 -12.54
N GLY A 119 2.29 16.35 -13.76
CA GLY A 119 3.03 16.04 -14.96
C GLY A 119 2.30 15.09 -15.92
N GLY A 120 1.56 15.67 -16.86
CA GLY A 120 1.07 14.96 -18.05
C GLY A 120 2.24 14.34 -18.81
N GLY A 121 2.35 13.03 -18.76
CA GLY A 121 3.32 12.24 -19.46
C GLY A 121 2.79 10.81 -19.52
N SER A 122 1.98 10.53 -20.55
CA SER A 122 1.73 9.18 -21.02
C SER A 122 3.08 8.58 -21.42
N GLY A 123 3.63 7.75 -20.59
CA GLY A 123 4.86 7.01 -20.88
C GLY A 123 5.05 5.97 -19.80
N GLY A 124 4.91 4.69 -20.15
CA GLY A 124 5.37 3.57 -19.33
C GLY A 124 6.86 3.71 -19.07
N GLY A 125 7.24 4.54 -18.12
CA GLY A 125 8.60 4.83 -17.73
C GLY A 125 8.76 4.52 -16.26
N ARG A 126 9.71 3.66 -15.97
CA ARG A 126 10.34 3.35 -14.69
C ARG A 126 9.87 4.28 -13.55
N GLN A 127 9.22 3.71 -12.55
CA GLN A 127 8.97 4.40 -11.28
C GLN A 127 10.28 5.04 -10.81
N GLN A 128 10.32 6.38 -10.96
CA GLN A 128 11.52 7.12 -10.65
C GLN A 128 11.57 7.33 -9.14
N ARG A 129 12.55 6.75 -8.50
CA ARG A 129 12.93 7.12 -7.14
C ARG A 129 13.24 8.61 -7.13
N GLY A 130 12.35 9.39 -6.51
CA GLY A 130 12.58 10.82 -6.33
C GLY A 130 11.37 11.66 -6.72
N SER A 131 11.00 12.56 -5.85
CA SER A 131 9.92 13.54 -5.93
C SER A 131 9.77 14.19 -7.31
N GLY A 132 8.67 13.88 -8.00
CA GLY A 132 8.38 14.51 -9.29
C GLY A 132 7.08 14.11 -9.97
N GLY A 133 6.31 13.19 -9.41
CA GLY A 133 5.03 12.82 -9.98
C GLY A 133 4.21 12.10 -8.93
N GLY A 134 3.16 12.65 -8.48
CA GLY A 134 2.10 12.21 -7.58
C GLY A 134 2.13 10.89 -6.80
N PHE A 135 3.12 10.03 -7.00
CA PHE A 135 3.34 8.79 -6.23
C PHE A 135 4.71 8.81 -5.56
N ASN A 136 4.71 8.77 -4.24
CA ASN A 136 5.91 8.76 -3.41
C ASN A 136 6.22 7.36 -2.90
N LEU A 137 7.10 6.65 -3.58
CA LEU A 137 7.59 5.31 -3.19
C LEU A 137 8.62 5.37 -2.03
N ASN A 138 9.12 6.56 -1.66
CA ASN A 138 10.03 6.70 -0.52
C ASN A 138 9.28 6.79 0.82
N TRP A 139 7.95 6.80 0.79
CA TRP A 139 7.17 6.65 2.00
C TRP A 139 7.22 5.18 2.43
N ASP A 140 7.60 4.95 3.65
CA ASP A 140 7.80 3.63 4.24
C ASP A 140 6.85 3.48 5.42
N GLY A 141 5.80 2.68 5.23
CA GLY A 141 4.80 2.37 6.25
C GLY A 141 5.20 1.15 7.06
N SER A 142 4.80 1.11 8.32
CA SER A 142 4.91 -0.12 9.12
C SER A 142 3.63 -0.93 8.95
N TRP A 143 3.69 -2.04 8.25
CA TRP A 143 2.58 -2.96 8.00
C TRP A 143 3.12 -4.38 7.79
N GLU A 144 2.25 -5.36 7.69
CA GLU A 144 2.64 -6.77 7.59
C GLU A 144 1.89 -7.42 6.43
N VAL A 145 2.55 -8.34 5.75
CA VAL A 145 1.95 -9.16 4.71
C VAL A 145 2.52 -10.57 4.72
N ALA A 146 1.65 -11.54 4.51
CA ALA A 146 2.02 -12.91 4.22
C ALA A 146 1.27 -13.40 2.98
N THR A 147 1.89 -14.30 2.24
CA THR A 147 1.32 -14.88 1.02
C THR A 147 1.54 -16.38 0.99
N SER A 148 0.64 -17.07 0.31
CA SER A 148 0.79 -18.51 0.02
C SER A 148 0.32 -18.80 -1.40
N ILE A 149 0.74 -19.94 -1.95
CA ILE A 149 0.38 -20.44 -3.26
C ILE A 149 -0.07 -21.89 -3.11
N ASP A 150 -1.17 -22.27 -3.78
CA ASP A 150 -1.64 -23.65 -3.88
C ASP A 150 -2.17 -23.96 -5.29
N ASP A 151 -2.84 -25.12 -5.42
CA ASP A 151 -3.39 -25.59 -6.71
C ASP A 151 -4.59 -24.75 -7.20
N ALA A 152 -5.12 -23.83 -6.40
CA ALA A 152 -6.25 -22.97 -6.75
C ALA A 152 -5.84 -21.54 -7.09
N GLY A 153 -4.61 -21.14 -6.75
CA GLY A 153 -4.11 -19.80 -7.00
C GLY A 153 -3.11 -19.33 -5.94
N TRP A 154 -3.15 -18.04 -5.62
CA TRP A 154 -2.36 -17.49 -4.54
C TRP A 154 -3.21 -16.59 -3.63
N TYR A 155 -2.71 -16.37 -2.44
CA TYR A 155 -3.42 -15.68 -1.37
C TYR A 155 -2.53 -14.61 -0.79
N ALA A 156 -3.13 -13.49 -0.42
CA ALA A 156 -2.44 -12.42 0.29
C ALA A 156 -3.23 -12.03 1.53
N GLU A 157 -2.53 -11.90 2.63
CA GLU A 157 -3.07 -11.49 3.90
C GLU A 157 -2.25 -10.30 4.41
N MET A 158 -2.92 -9.17 4.62
CA MET A 158 -2.30 -7.90 4.98
C MET A 158 -2.85 -7.39 6.30
N ARG A 159 -1.98 -6.90 7.17
CA ARG A 159 -2.31 -6.14 8.37
C ARG A 159 -1.76 -4.73 8.24
N ILE A 160 -2.64 -3.74 8.20
CA ILE A 160 -2.30 -2.32 8.07
C ILE A 160 -2.67 -1.63 9.39
N PRO A 161 -1.71 -1.38 10.29
CA PRO A 161 -1.98 -0.71 11.56
C PRO A 161 -2.56 0.68 11.34
N PHE A 162 -3.56 1.06 12.14
CA PHE A 162 -4.08 2.42 12.10
C PHE A 162 -3.03 3.47 12.45
N SER A 163 -1.96 3.10 13.17
CA SER A 163 -0.83 3.98 13.44
C SER A 163 -0.01 4.35 12.19
N THR A 164 -0.08 3.54 11.14
CA THR A 164 0.58 3.78 9.86
C THR A 164 -0.20 4.78 9.02
N LEU A 165 -1.51 4.84 9.20
CA LEU A 165 -2.42 5.68 8.43
C LEU A 165 -2.60 7.06 9.05
N ARG A 166 -2.98 8.03 8.22
CA ARG A 166 -3.47 9.34 8.63
C ARG A 166 -4.93 9.44 8.22
N TYR A 167 -5.81 9.77 9.16
CA TYR A 167 -7.26 9.86 8.95
C TYR A 167 -7.88 10.88 9.91
N PRO A 168 -9.11 11.35 9.68
CA PRO A 168 -9.83 12.24 10.60
C PRO A 168 -10.02 11.59 11.98
N THR A 169 -10.00 12.38 13.04
CA THR A 169 -10.04 11.87 14.42
C THR A 169 -11.45 11.70 14.98
N ALA A 170 -12.50 11.87 14.21
CA ALA A 170 -13.87 11.93 14.71
C ALA A 170 -14.77 10.83 14.14
N GLY A 171 -15.26 9.94 15.01
CA GLY A 171 -16.42 9.07 14.76
C GLY A 171 -16.25 8.04 13.65
N GLU A 172 -17.39 7.55 13.19
CA GLU A 172 -17.50 6.67 12.03
C GLU A 172 -17.12 7.42 10.76
N GLN A 173 -16.35 6.77 9.89
CA GLN A 173 -15.74 7.39 8.70
C GLN A 173 -16.00 6.53 7.48
N ASP A 174 -16.05 7.19 6.33
CA ASP A 174 -16.02 6.55 5.04
C ASP A 174 -14.65 6.81 4.38
N TRP A 175 -14.09 5.79 3.75
CA TRP A 175 -12.80 5.87 3.08
C TRP A 175 -12.93 5.53 1.60
N GLY A 176 -12.12 6.15 0.76
CA GLY A 176 -11.98 5.70 -0.62
C GLY A 176 -11.18 4.40 -0.66
N LEU A 177 -11.61 3.46 -1.52
CA LEU A 177 -11.03 2.14 -1.62
C LEU A 177 -10.99 1.68 -3.07
N ASN A 178 -9.87 1.14 -3.50
CA ASN A 178 -9.81 0.35 -4.71
C ASN A 178 -8.78 -0.78 -4.58
N PHE A 179 -8.93 -1.78 -5.42
CA PHE A 179 -8.00 -2.89 -5.54
C PHE A 179 -7.57 -3.05 -6.99
N GLY A 180 -6.29 -3.36 -7.17
CA GLY A 180 -5.74 -3.77 -8.45
C GLY A 180 -5.16 -5.17 -8.36
N ARG A 181 -5.40 -6.01 -9.37
CA ARG A 181 -4.74 -7.29 -9.56
C ARG A 181 -4.04 -7.32 -10.91
N ILE A 182 -2.82 -7.81 -10.93
CA ILE A 182 -2.04 -8.04 -12.15
C ILE A 182 -1.85 -9.55 -12.32
N ILE A 183 -2.21 -10.07 -13.49
CA ILE A 183 -1.87 -11.42 -13.94
C ILE A 183 -0.86 -11.29 -15.06
N ARG A 184 0.42 -11.40 -14.69
CA ARG A 184 1.52 -11.02 -15.58
C ARG A 184 1.60 -11.86 -16.86
N ARG A 185 1.40 -13.19 -16.75
CA ARG A 185 1.43 -14.08 -17.92
C ARG A 185 0.38 -13.73 -18.97
N LYS A 186 -0.73 -13.11 -18.55
CA LYS A 186 -1.82 -12.69 -19.45
C LYS A 186 -1.72 -11.23 -19.87
N ASN A 187 -0.75 -10.45 -19.35
CA ASN A 187 -0.72 -9.00 -19.43
C ASN A 187 -2.05 -8.37 -19.03
N GLU A 188 -2.71 -8.96 -18.05
CA GLU A 188 -4.03 -8.53 -17.58
C GLU A 188 -3.88 -7.70 -16.31
N GLN A 189 -4.57 -6.55 -16.31
CA GLN A 189 -4.75 -5.71 -15.14
C GLN A 189 -6.24 -5.58 -14.87
N MET A 190 -6.63 -5.83 -13.64
CA MET A 190 -8.02 -5.77 -13.21
C MET A 190 -8.16 -4.81 -12.05
N MET A 191 -9.28 -4.08 -12.03
CA MET A 191 -9.65 -3.15 -10.95
C MET A 191 -10.99 -3.56 -10.35
N TRP A 192 -11.13 -3.42 -9.03
CA TRP A 192 -12.41 -3.63 -8.37
C TRP A 192 -13.39 -2.48 -8.65
N SER A 193 -12.97 -1.23 -8.46
CA SER A 193 -13.67 -0.06 -8.98
C SER A 193 -13.07 0.26 -10.35
N PRO A 194 -13.87 0.26 -11.43
CA PRO A 194 -13.36 0.41 -12.79
C PRO A 194 -12.58 1.71 -13.01
N ILE A 195 -11.44 1.61 -13.65
CA ILE A 195 -10.59 2.74 -14.04
C ILE A 195 -10.32 2.65 -15.54
N PRO A 196 -10.64 3.70 -16.34
CA PRO A 196 -10.33 3.72 -17.78
C PRO A 196 -8.83 3.51 -18.04
N ARG A 197 -8.50 2.82 -19.15
CA ARG A 197 -7.12 2.44 -19.52
C ARG A 197 -6.10 3.58 -19.55
N GLN A 198 -6.56 4.80 -19.81
CA GLN A 198 -5.69 5.98 -19.82
C GLN A 198 -5.17 6.40 -18.44
N PHE A 199 -5.72 5.85 -17.37
CA PHE A 199 -5.33 6.10 -15.99
C PHE A 199 -4.76 4.82 -15.38
N ASN A 200 -4.20 4.92 -14.18
CA ASN A 200 -3.74 3.79 -13.38
C ASN A 200 -4.52 3.74 -12.05
N LEU A 201 -4.20 2.76 -11.21
CA LEU A 201 -4.83 2.58 -9.89
C LEU A 201 -4.79 3.85 -9.01
N TYR A 202 -3.83 4.74 -9.24
CA TYR A 202 -3.64 5.96 -8.46
C TYR A 202 -4.62 7.09 -8.81
N ARG A 203 -5.60 6.81 -9.68
CA ARG A 203 -6.72 7.71 -9.94
C ARG A 203 -7.73 7.65 -8.80
N VAL A 204 -7.42 8.35 -7.71
CA VAL A 204 -8.14 8.27 -6.42
C VAL A 204 -9.61 8.67 -6.54
N SER A 205 -9.94 9.61 -7.42
CA SER A 205 -11.33 10.06 -7.66
C SER A 205 -12.25 8.95 -8.19
N LEU A 206 -11.69 7.89 -8.78
CA LEU A 206 -12.44 6.74 -9.30
C LEU A 206 -12.50 5.57 -8.31
N ALA A 207 -11.96 5.72 -7.11
CA ALA A 207 -12.07 4.70 -6.07
C ALA A 207 -13.52 4.53 -5.61
N GLY A 208 -13.88 3.30 -5.25
CA GLY A 208 -15.12 2.99 -4.52
C GLY A 208 -15.11 3.59 -3.12
N THR A 209 -16.07 3.23 -2.30
CA THR A 209 -16.15 3.73 -0.91
C THR A 209 -16.31 2.55 0.05
N LEU A 210 -15.44 2.52 1.05
CA LEU A 210 -15.54 1.66 2.23
C LEU A 210 -16.25 2.46 3.32
N VAL A 211 -17.44 2.03 3.70
CA VAL A 211 -18.30 2.78 4.63
C VAL A 211 -18.23 2.23 6.04
N GLY A 212 -18.42 3.10 7.02
CA GLY A 212 -18.65 2.69 8.40
C GLY A 212 -17.39 2.24 9.15
N ILE A 213 -16.21 2.76 8.82
CA ILE A 213 -14.98 2.49 9.56
C ILE A 213 -14.96 3.29 10.85
N ASN A 214 -14.94 2.59 11.97
CA ASN A 214 -14.76 3.21 13.28
C ASN A 214 -13.30 3.05 13.74
N ALA A 215 -12.42 3.83 13.11
CA ALA A 215 -11.01 3.83 13.43
C ALA A 215 -10.76 4.48 14.80
N PRO A 216 -9.79 3.99 15.59
CA PRO A 216 -9.53 4.50 16.92
C PRO A 216 -9.04 5.95 16.88
N ASN A 217 -9.54 6.77 17.82
CA ASN A 217 -9.04 8.14 17.99
C ASN A 217 -7.65 8.08 18.65
N ARG A 218 -6.59 8.09 17.87
CA ARG A 218 -5.22 8.06 18.38
C ARG A 218 -4.56 9.43 18.25
N ARG A 219 -4.05 9.93 19.36
CA ARG A 219 -3.09 11.04 19.33
C ARG A 219 -1.72 10.46 19.03
N ILE A 220 -1.13 10.86 17.91
CA ILE A 220 0.21 10.42 17.54
C ILE A 220 1.19 11.39 18.19
N PHE A 221 1.92 10.90 19.18
CA PHE A 221 3.05 11.61 19.74
C PHE A 221 4.33 11.13 19.07
N THR A 222 5.00 12.00 18.35
CA THR A 222 6.29 11.70 17.71
C THR A 222 7.38 12.47 18.43
N LEU A 223 8.40 11.76 18.90
CA LEU A 223 9.60 12.33 19.47
C LEU A 223 10.79 11.97 18.59
N THR A 224 11.43 12.96 18.01
CA THR A 224 12.60 12.76 17.13
C THR A 224 13.84 13.32 17.83
N PRO A 225 14.64 12.50 18.51
CA PRO A 225 15.92 12.95 19.06
C PRO A 225 16.91 13.15 17.91
N TYR A 226 17.75 14.18 18.06
CA TYR A 226 18.86 14.41 17.15
C TYR A 226 20.15 14.74 17.88
N ALA A 227 21.27 14.41 17.25
CA ALA A 227 22.61 14.78 17.68
C ALA A 227 23.35 15.35 16.47
N LEU A 228 23.92 16.52 16.64
CA LEU A 228 24.77 17.17 15.65
C LEU A 228 26.17 17.30 16.22
N SER A 229 27.18 17.02 15.43
CA SER A 229 28.59 17.28 15.80
C SER A 229 29.27 18.08 14.70
N ASP A 230 29.90 19.16 15.08
CA ASP A 230 30.70 20.00 14.21
C ASP A 230 32.17 19.93 14.61
N GLY A 231 33.04 19.89 13.62
CA GLY A 231 34.50 20.02 13.83
C GLY A 231 35.06 21.09 12.91
N PHE A 232 35.66 22.10 13.49
CA PHE A 232 36.37 23.17 12.76
C PHE A 232 37.87 23.12 13.07
N LYS A 233 38.69 23.21 12.03
CA LYS A 233 40.14 23.31 12.16
C LYS A 233 40.65 24.48 11.33
N ASP A 234 41.23 25.48 12.03
CA ASP A 234 41.88 26.61 11.36
C ASP A 234 43.34 26.27 11.04
N TYR A 235 43.64 26.09 9.77
CA TYR A 235 44.97 25.79 9.25
C TYR A 235 45.86 27.06 9.11
N ALA A 236 45.28 28.25 9.26
CA ALA A 236 46.01 29.53 9.20
C ALA A 236 46.55 29.97 10.57
N ALA A 237 46.09 29.35 11.66
CA ALA A 237 46.57 29.63 13.01
C ALA A 237 47.95 29.00 13.26
N ASN A 238 48.81 29.72 14.02
CA ASN A 238 50.15 29.25 14.38
C ASN A 238 50.15 27.97 15.26
N VAL A 239 49.03 27.64 15.87
CA VAL A 239 48.80 26.36 16.54
C VAL A 239 47.43 25.85 16.04
N PRO A 240 47.37 24.83 15.21
CA PRO A 240 46.12 24.33 14.68
C PRO A 240 45.37 23.54 15.77
N ASP A 241 44.53 24.22 16.54
CA ASP A 241 43.58 23.60 17.44
C ASP A 241 42.33 23.19 16.63
N ALA A 242 41.86 21.97 16.85
CA ALA A 242 40.60 21.51 16.35
C ALA A 242 39.52 21.74 17.41
N ASP A 243 38.55 22.57 17.06
CA ASP A 243 37.38 22.82 17.92
C ASP A 243 36.26 21.86 17.53
N PHE A 244 35.71 21.14 18.51
CA PHE A 244 34.61 20.24 18.33
C PHE A 244 33.43 20.66 19.19
N SER A 245 32.28 20.80 18.58
CA SER A 245 31.04 21.02 19.28
C SER A 245 30.04 19.84 19.08
N ALA A 246 29.26 19.59 20.08
CA ALA A 246 28.17 18.62 20.01
C ALA A 246 26.88 19.24 20.54
N THR A 247 25.83 19.20 19.74
CA THR A 247 24.50 19.69 20.10
C THR A 247 23.53 18.52 20.09
N PHE A 248 22.77 18.40 21.17
CA PHE A 248 21.69 17.39 21.28
C PHE A 248 20.38 18.12 21.42
N GLY A 249 19.35 17.57 20.77
CA GLY A 249 18.01 18.10 20.86
C GLY A 249 16.96 17.02 20.57
N ALA A 250 15.71 17.38 20.74
CA ALA A 250 14.59 16.54 20.37
C ALA A 250 13.42 17.39 19.92
N ASP A 251 12.79 17.00 18.81
CA ASP A 251 11.55 17.57 18.34
C ASP A 251 10.38 16.70 18.79
N ALA A 252 9.36 17.32 19.37
CA ALA A 252 8.13 16.67 19.78
C ALA A 252 6.95 17.20 18.95
N LYS A 253 6.17 16.30 18.38
CA LYS A 253 4.98 16.60 17.57
C LYS A 253 3.81 15.80 18.11
N ILE A 254 2.66 16.47 18.33
CA ILE A 254 1.39 15.90 18.78
C ILE A 254 0.36 16.00 17.65
#